data_c0757dae216645b1c2469a47f92aecd8
#
_entry.id   c0757dae216645b1c2469a47f92aecd8
#
_cell.length_a   1.000
_cell.length_b   1.000
_cell.length_c   1.000
_cell.angle_alpha   90.00
_cell.angle_beta   90.00
_cell.angle_gamma   90.00
#
_symmetry.space_group_name_H-M   'P 1'
#
loop_
_entity.id
_entity.type
_entity.pdbx_description
1 polymer ?
#
loop_
_entity_poly.entity_id
_entity_poly.type
_entity_poly.pdbx_seq_one_letter_code
_entity_poly.pdbx_strand_id
1 'polypeptide(L)'
;MDKSIDFYALLGYDEVVFDKSGVFEDWSNIEGGTSQFRRVLLTQKNPSGGGFSKLAGKSYIELVQDLTDRKPVKIYADRLWGDTGFVHLGFDVRNMPSLGKKLSSEGHGFTCDTKDVLSMGESTKVHCTYCEDPDGTLIEMIEVYKIPIIEKLGLYLNVEKRPASQPLPNWMLKAMKFSRIED
;
A
#
# COMPACT_ATOMS: atom_id res chain seq x y z
N MET A 1 10.08 15.19 -2.36
CA MET A 1 10.83 13.95 -2.72
C MET A 1 11.41 13.27 -1.48
N ASP A 2 12.40 13.83 -0.78
CA ASP A 2 13.09 13.12 0.31
C ASP A 2 12.13 12.71 1.46
N LYS A 3 11.21 13.58 1.85
CA LYS A 3 10.14 13.23 2.81
C LYS A 3 9.27 12.06 2.35
N SER A 4 9.00 11.97 1.04
CA SER A 4 8.20 10.87 0.49
C SER A 4 9.00 9.57 0.48
N ILE A 5 10.32 9.62 0.19
CA ILE A 5 11.23 8.46 0.34
C ILE A 5 11.21 7.96 1.78
N ASP A 6 11.36 8.84 2.76
CA ASP A 6 11.36 8.50 4.19
C ASP A 6 10.00 7.89 4.60
N PHE A 7 8.89 8.47 4.13
CA PHE A 7 7.54 7.96 4.40
C PHE A 7 7.35 6.54 3.86
N TYR A 8 7.69 6.29 2.59
CA TYR A 8 7.51 4.96 2.01
C TYR A 8 8.49 3.92 2.59
N ALA A 9 9.64 4.35 3.10
CA ALA A 9 10.53 3.47 3.87
C ALA A 9 9.88 2.99 5.19
N LEU A 10 9.01 3.80 5.84
CA LEU A 10 8.22 3.37 7.01
C LEU A 10 7.26 2.21 6.65
N LEU A 11 6.78 2.18 5.40
CA LEU A 11 5.90 1.13 4.86
C LEU A 11 6.69 -0.05 4.26
N GLY A 12 8.03 -0.06 4.38
CA GLY A 12 8.90 -1.15 3.94
C GLY A 12 9.51 -0.99 2.55
N TYR A 13 9.28 0.13 1.85
CA TYR A 13 9.91 0.43 0.56
C TYR A 13 11.26 1.15 0.80
N ASP A 14 12.22 0.41 1.34
CA ASP A 14 13.48 0.89 1.93
C ASP A 14 14.70 0.65 1.04
N GLU A 15 14.50 0.14 -0.18
CA GLU A 15 15.54 -0.05 -1.19
C GLU A 15 15.32 0.90 -2.38
N VAL A 16 16.32 1.74 -2.67
CA VAL A 16 16.33 2.59 -3.86
C VAL A 16 16.91 1.80 -5.03
N VAL A 17 16.07 1.54 -6.04
CA VAL A 17 16.50 0.86 -7.28
C VAL A 17 17.24 1.82 -8.19
N PHE A 18 16.71 3.04 -8.34
CA PHE A 18 17.39 4.15 -8.98
C PHE A 18 16.93 5.50 -8.41
N ASP A 19 17.78 6.51 -8.51
CA ASP A 19 17.51 7.92 -8.27
C ASP A 19 18.19 8.71 -9.38
N LYS A 20 17.41 9.33 -10.26
CA LYS A 20 17.90 10.02 -11.46
C LYS A 20 17.17 11.34 -11.65
N SER A 21 17.93 12.34 -12.11
CA SER A 21 17.41 13.66 -12.46
C SER A 21 17.76 14.01 -13.90
N GLY A 22 16.84 14.68 -14.58
CA GLY A 22 17.03 15.15 -15.95
C GLY A 22 15.72 15.19 -16.75
N VAL A 23 15.88 15.25 -18.08
CA VAL A 23 14.81 15.05 -19.05
C VAL A 23 14.80 13.57 -19.43
N PHE A 24 13.63 12.96 -19.51
CA PHE A 24 13.48 11.53 -19.81
C PHE A 24 12.80 11.35 -21.16
N GLU A 25 13.50 10.72 -22.11
CA GLU A 25 13.02 10.52 -23.48
C GLU A 25 11.77 9.63 -23.54
N ASP A 26 11.65 8.67 -22.62
CA ASP A 26 10.49 7.77 -22.49
C ASP A 26 9.20 8.53 -22.13
N TRP A 27 9.29 9.79 -21.69
CA TRP A 27 8.16 10.65 -21.35
C TRP A 27 7.86 11.73 -22.39
N SER A 28 8.58 11.76 -23.50
CA SER A 28 8.42 12.79 -24.53
C SER A 28 6.99 12.90 -25.09
N ASN A 29 6.22 11.81 -25.06
CA ASN A 29 4.84 11.76 -25.54
C ASN A 29 3.79 12.04 -24.44
N ILE A 30 4.21 12.35 -23.22
CA ILE A 30 3.33 12.70 -22.11
C ILE A 30 3.28 14.24 -22.07
N GLU A 31 2.09 14.81 -21.91
CA GLU A 31 1.94 16.26 -21.74
C GLU A 31 2.74 16.73 -20.52
N GLY A 32 3.64 17.71 -20.72
CA GLY A 32 4.59 18.16 -19.70
C GLY A 32 5.79 17.23 -19.45
N GLY A 33 5.86 16.08 -20.12
CA GLY A 33 6.90 15.05 -19.90
C GLY A 33 8.30 15.45 -20.38
N THR A 34 8.44 16.53 -21.14
CA THR A 34 9.75 17.09 -21.58
C THR A 34 10.41 18.00 -20.56
N SER A 35 9.80 18.21 -19.39
CA SER A 35 10.35 18.97 -18.29
C SER A 35 11.50 18.23 -17.58
N GLN A 36 12.19 18.92 -16.68
CA GLN A 36 13.18 18.29 -15.82
C GLN A 36 12.51 17.67 -14.60
N PHE A 37 12.79 16.39 -14.38
CA PHE A 37 12.27 15.62 -13.24
C PHE A 37 13.38 14.98 -12.44
N ARG A 38 13.12 14.71 -11.14
CA ARG A 38 13.79 13.68 -10.36
C ARG A 38 12.85 12.49 -10.24
N ARG A 39 13.32 11.32 -10.62
CA ARG A 39 12.60 10.04 -10.54
C ARG A 39 13.33 9.12 -9.58
N VAL A 40 12.62 8.60 -8.61
CA VAL A 40 13.15 7.65 -7.63
C VAL A 40 12.27 6.41 -7.63
N LEU A 41 12.83 5.26 -7.95
CA LEU A 41 12.15 3.99 -7.90
C LEU A 41 12.51 3.25 -6.62
N LEU A 42 11.52 2.99 -5.80
CA LEU A 42 11.63 2.30 -4.52
C LEU A 42 11.09 0.88 -4.63
N THR A 43 11.69 -0.03 -3.85
CA THR A 43 11.20 -1.40 -3.65
C THR A 43 11.47 -1.84 -2.24
N GLN A 44 11.01 -3.03 -1.89
CA GLN A 44 11.24 -3.64 -0.59
C GLN A 44 12.55 -4.45 -0.62
N LYS A 45 13.49 -4.12 0.25
CA LYS A 45 14.73 -4.88 0.44
C LYS A 45 14.44 -6.31 0.92
N ASN A 46 13.51 -6.42 1.86
CA ASN A 46 13.02 -7.67 2.37
C ASN A 46 11.49 -7.71 2.18
N PRO A 47 10.98 -8.24 1.07
CA PRO A 47 9.55 -8.34 0.87
C PRO A 47 8.95 -9.31 1.89
N SER A 48 8.73 -8.81 3.09
CA SER A 48 7.99 -9.48 4.15
C SER A 48 6.51 -9.22 3.95
N GLY A 49 6.02 -9.52 2.76
CA GLY A 49 4.62 -9.37 2.49
C GLY A 49 3.81 -10.26 3.43
N GLY A 50 2.61 -9.83 3.79
CA GLY A 50 1.67 -10.60 4.56
C GLY A 50 1.37 -11.97 3.96
N GLY A 51 0.31 -12.63 4.40
CA GLY A 51 -0.03 -13.98 3.95
C GLY A 51 -0.07 -14.15 2.43
N PHE A 52 -0.44 -13.09 1.72
CA PHE A 52 -0.62 -13.07 0.26
C PHE A 52 0.59 -12.61 -0.56
N SER A 53 1.74 -12.37 0.05
CA SER A 53 2.93 -11.85 -0.65
C SER A 53 3.35 -12.65 -1.88
N LYS A 54 3.10 -13.96 -1.88
CA LYS A 54 3.36 -14.82 -3.06
C LYS A 54 2.45 -14.53 -4.26
N LEU A 55 1.29 -13.93 -4.03
CA LEU A 55 0.36 -13.52 -5.09
C LEU A 55 0.68 -12.11 -5.59
N ALA A 56 1.06 -11.21 -4.69
CA ALA A 56 1.39 -9.83 -5.03
C ALA A 56 2.74 -9.70 -5.76
N GLY A 57 3.70 -10.61 -5.49
CA GLY A 57 5.04 -10.53 -6.05
C GLY A 57 5.85 -9.35 -5.52
N LYS A 58 6.94 -9.01 -6.22
CA LYS A 58 7.76 -7.84 -5.92
C LYS A 58 7.04 -6.59 -6.43
N SER A 59 6.86 -5.58 -5.57
CA SER A 59 6.21 -4.32 -5.92
C SER A 59 7.19 -3.16 -5.92
N TYR A 60 6.83 -2.10 -6.63
CA TYR A 60 7.64 -0.90 -6.80
C TYR A 60 6.77 0.34 -6.65
N ILE A 61 7.37 1.41 -6.12
CA ILE A 61 6.78 2.74 -6.09
C ILE A 61 7.74 3.68 -6.81
N GLU A 62 7.26 4.36 -7.83
CA GLU A 62 8.02 5.41 -8.47
C GLU A 62 7.53 6.77 -7.97
N LEU A 63 8.44 7.53 -7.38
CA LEU A 63 8.23 8.89 -6.97
C LEU A 63 8.77 9.82 -8.05
N VAL A 64 7.98 10.82 -8.41
CA VAL A 64 8.32 11.79 -9.46
C VAL A 64 8.19 13.19 -8.92
N GLN A 65 9.25 13.99 -9.06
CA GLN A 65 9.27 15.40 -8.69
C GLN A 65 9.60 16.25 -9.92
N ASP A 66 8.74 17.23 -10.22
CA ASP A 66 9.03 18.29 -11.18
C ASP A 66 10.13 19.20 -10.57
N LEU A 67 11.23 19.39 -11.29
CA LEU A 67 12.35 20.23 -10.86
C LEU A 67 12.29 21.66 -11.42
N THR A 68 11.21 22.00 -12.14
CA THR A 68 10.98 23.36 -12.61
C THR A 68 10.40 24.26 -11.51
N ASP A 69 10.29 25.55 -11.77
CA ASP A 69 9.67 26.51 -10.86
C ASP A 69 8.13 26.40 -10.81
N ARG A 70 7.54 25.44 -11.50
CA ARG A 70 6.09 25.18 -11.48
C ARG A 70 5.65 24.76 -10.08
N LYS A 71 4.68 25.48 -9.51
CA LYS A 71 4.07 25.05 -8.24
C LYS A 71 3.25 23.79 -8.47
N PRO A 72 3.57 22.68 -7.78
CA PRO A 72 2.78 21.47 -7.89
C PRO A 72 1.38 21.67 -7.33
N VAL A 73 0.40 21.02 -7.95
CA VAL A 73 -0.98 20.98 -7.47
C VAL A 73 -1.19 19.62 -6.83
N LYS A 74 -1.70 19.59 -5.60
CA LYS A 74 -2.09 18.33 -4.96
C LYS A 74 -3.29 17.75 -5.70
N ILE A 75 -3.14 16.57 -6.28
CA ILE A 75 -4.18 15.90 -7.10
C ILE A 75 -5.46 15.67 -6.29
N TYR A 76 -5.33 15.44 -4.98
CA TYR A 76 -6.45 15.14 -4.08
C TYR A 76 -6.97 16.37 -3.31
N ALA A 77 -6.41 17.57 -3.55
CA ALA A 77 -6.95 18.78 -2.94
C ALA A 77 -8.39 19.03 -3.43
N ASP A 78 -9.27 19.35 -2.49
CA ASP A 78 -10.70 19.66 -2.75
C ASP A 78 -11.52 18.55 -3.41
N ARG A 79 -11.04 17.30 -3.41
CA ARG A 79 -11.78 16.14 -3.90
C ARG A 79 -12.57 15.48 -2.77
N LEU A 80 -13.79 15.11 -3.10
CA LEU A 80 -14.68 14.41 -2.18
C LEU A 80 -14.55 12.89 -2.35
N TRP A 81 -14.80 12.18 -1.28
CA TRP A 81 -14.95 10.73 -1.35
C TRP A 81 -16.11 10.35 -2.27
N GLY A 82 -15.82 9.59 -3.30
CA GLY A 82 -16.79 9.23 -4.34
C GLY A 82 -16.64 9.98 -5.66
N ASP A 83 -15.73 10.96 -5.76
CA ASP A 83 -15.34 11.54 -7.04
C ASP A 83 -14.68 10.47 -7.93
N THR A 84 -14.86 10.66 -9.25
CA THR A 84 -14.34 9.68 -10.22
C THR A 84 -12.81 9.67 -10.27
N GLY A 85 -12.24 8.49 -10.39
CA GLY A 85 -10.81 8.25 -10.57
C GLY A 85 -10.18 7.45 -9.45
N PHE A 86 -8.86 7.44 -9.42
CA PHE A 86 -8.07 6.76 -8.40
C PHE A 86 -8.24 7.45 -7.04
N VAL A 87 -8.50 6.69 -5.97
CA VAL A 87 -8.81 7.26 -4.66
C VAL A 87 -7.66 7.09 -3.66
N HIS A 88 -7.11 5.89 -3.54
CA HIS A 88 -6.05 5.60 -2.58
C HIS A 88 -5.10 4.52 -3.09
N LEU A 89 -3.95 4.43 -2.44
CA LEU A 89 -3.00 3.33 -2.58
C LEU A 89 -3.10 2.44 -1.34
N GLY A 90 -3.39 1.13 -1.53
CA GLY A 90 -3.59 0.17 -0.45
C GLY A 90 -2.36 -0.67 -0.13
N PHE A 91 -2.08 -0.88 1.16
CA PHE A 91 -1.00 -1.71 1.65
C PHE A 91 -1.52 -2.80 2.60
N ASP A 92 -1.14 -4.07 2.35
CA ASP A 92 -1.28 -5.14 3.33
C ASP A 92 -0.15 -4.99 4.35
N VAL A 93 -0.52 -4.73 5.60
CA VAL A 93 0.43 -4.46 6.68
C VAL A 93 0.29 -5.46 7.82
N ARG A 94 1.25 -5.43 8.74
CA ARG A 94 1.23 -6.24 9.95
C ARG A 94 1.55 -5.40 11.17
N ASN A 95 0.93 -5.76 12.30
CA ASN A 95 1.09 -5.07 13.57
C ASN A 95 0.70 -3.58 13.46
N MET A 96 -0.52 -3.34 13.00
CA MET A 96 -1.09 -2.01 12.81
C MET A 96 -0.86 -1.06 14.00
N PRO A 97 -1.02 -1.49 15.27
CA PRO A 97 -0.77 -0.60 16.40
C PRO A 97 0.68 -0.09 16.49
N SER A 98 1.66 -0.94 16.15
CA SER A 98 3.07 -0.54 16.14
C SER A 98 3.37 0.39 14.97
N LEU A 99 2.83 0.08 13.79
CA LEU A 99 2.96 0.91 12.60
C LEU A 99 2.34 2.30 12.82
N GLY A 100 1.15 2.36 13.40
CA GLY A 100 0.46 3.62 13.71
C GLY A 100 1.25 4.51 14.67
N LYS A 101 1.85 3.92 15.71
CA LYS A 101 2.74 4.66 16.62
C LYS A 101 3.95 5.24 15.87
N LYS A 102 4.57 4.45 15.01
CA LYS A 102 5.74 4.86 14.22
C LYS A 102 5.36 5.98 13.25
N LEU A 103 4.27 5.82 12.49
CA LEU A 103 3.78 6.86 11.58
C LEU A 103 3.43 8.16 12.32
N SER A 104 2.75 8.06 13.47
CA SER A 104 2.41 9.22 14.28
C SER A 104 3.63 9.96 14.82
N SER A 105 4.69 9.25 15.24
CA SER A 105 5.92 9.87 15.73
C SER A 105 6.66 10.64 14.63
N GLU A 106 6.48 10.27 13.37
CA GLU A 106 7.05 10.95 12.20
C GLU A 106 6.08 12.00 11.58
N GLY A 107 4.94 12.26 12.25
CA GLY A 107 3.98 13.28 11.80
C GLY A 107 2.93 12.78 10.79
N HIS A 108 2.85 11.48 10.55
CA HIS A 108 1.92 10.83 9.62
C HIS A 108 0.84 10.02 10.37
N GLY A 109 0.15 10.66 11.33
CA GLY A 109 -0.93 10.01 12.07
C GLY A 109 -2.10 9.57 11.21
N PHE A 110 -2.88 8.59 11.69
CA PHE A 110 -4.07 8.14 10.99
C PHE A 110 -5.11 9.25 10.90
N THR A 111 -5.66 9.47 9.71
CA THR A 111 -6.78 10.38 9.46
C THR A 111 -8.11 9.69 9.70
N CYS A 112 -8.13 8.36 9.49
CA CYS A 112 -9.26 7.50 9.81
C CYS A 112 -8.73 6.16 10.34
N ASP A 113 -9.35 5.65 11.39
CA ASP A 113 -9.00 4.38 12.01
C ASP A 113 -10.28 3.68 12.45
N THR A 114 -10.47 2.45 12.01
CA THR A 114 -11.61 1.64 12.44
C THR A 114 -11.53 1.23 13.92
N LYS A 115 -10.36 1.39 14.56
CA LYS A 115 -10.01 1.05 15.95
C LYS A 115 -10.17 -0.41 16.30
N ASP A 116 -11.24 -1.01 15.85
CA ASP A 116 -11.58 -2.39 16.09
C ASP A 116 -11.55 -3.19 14.80
N VAL A 117 -11.43 -4.50 14.95
CA VAL A 117 -11.47 -5.42 13.83
C VAL A 117 -12.86 -5.42 13.20
N LEU A 118 -12.95 -4.91 11.97
CA LEU A 118 -14.18 -4.98 11.18
C LEU A 118 -14.40 -6.38 10.62
N SER A 119 -15.67 -6.79 10.60
CA SER A 119 -16.08 -7.96 9.84
C SER A 119 -16.46 -7.54 8.42
N MET A 120 -15.70 -7.99 7.42
CA MET A 120 -16.02 -7.86 6.01
C MET A 120 -16.75 -9.14 5.58
N GLY A 121 -18.09 -9.06 5.44
CA GLY A 121 -18.91 -10.25 5.29
C GLY A 121 -18.99 -11.08 6.59
N GLU A 122 -19.36 -12.35 6.48
CA GLU A 122 -19.54 -13.22 7.65
C GLU A 122 -18.22 -13.76 8.24
N SER A 123 -17.13 -13.72 7.46
CA SER A 123 -15.97 -14.57 7.74
C SER A 123 -14.61 -13.88 7.75
N THR A 124 -14.47 -12.72 7.14
CA THR A 124 -13.20 -11.98 7.08
C THR A 124 -13.14 -10.92 8.17
N LYS A 125 -12.04 -10.89 8.91
CA LYS A 125 -11.76 -9.86 9.91
C LYS A 125 -10.56 -9.03 9.52
N VAL A 126 -10.73 -7.71 9.48
CA VAL A 126 -9.71 -6.74 9.07
C VAL A 126 -9.66 -5.56 10.02
N HIS A 127 -8.50 -4.93 10.10
CA HIS A 127 -8.32 -3.59 10.66
C HIS A 127 -7.90 -2.69 9.49
N CYS A 128 -8.61 -1.61 9.27
CA CYS A 128 -8.39 -0.69 8.16
C CYS A 128 -8.15 0.72 8.70
N THR A 129 -7.13 1.38 8.19
CA THR A 129 -6.77 2.74 8.56
C THR A 129 -6.35 3.53 7.34
N TYR A 130 -6.44 4.86 7.44
CA TYR A 130 -5.98 5.78 6.40
C TYR A 130 -5.03 6.80 7.00
N CYS A 131 -4.00 7.16 6.24
CA CYS A 131 -3.17 8.34 6.47
C CYS A 131 -2.87 9.03 5.15
N GLU A 132 -2.23 10.19 5.18
CA GLU A 132 -1.75 10.87 4.00
C GLU A 132 -0.23 10.75 3.91
N ASP A 133 0.28 10.55 2.68
CA ASP A 133 1.69 10.72 2.41
C ASP A 133 2.07 12.22 2.44
N PRO A 134 3.37 12.60 2.36
CA PRO A 134 3.78 14.01 2.38
C PRO A 134 3.17 14.88 1.28
N ASP A 135 2.73 14.28 0.18
CA ASP A 135 2.15 14.97 -0.97
C ASP A 135 0.61 15.03 -0.90
N GLY A 136 0.02 14.40 0.13
CA GLY A 136 -1.42 14.34 0.36
C GLY A 136 -2.12 13.22 -0.40
N THR A 137 -1.37 12.21 -0.86
CA THR A 137 -1.95 10.97 -1.41
C THR A 137 -2.55 10.17 -0.27
N LEU A 138 -3.79 9.74 -0.43
CA LEU A 138 -4.45 8.90 0.57
C LEU A 138 -3.88 7.48 0.53
N ILE A 139 -3.40 7.03 1.66
CA ILE A 139 -2.81 5.71 1.86
C ILE A 139 -3.72 4.89 2.76
N GLU A 140 -4.20 3.76 2.24
CA GLU A 140 -4.94 2.78 2.99
C GLU A 140 -4.00 1.70 3.52
N MET A 141 -4.12 1.35 4.79
CA MET A 141 -3.43 0.22 5.40
C MET A 141 -4.45 -0.79 5.89
N ILE A 142 -4.28 -2.04 5.48
CA ILE A 142 -5.18 -3.13 5.85
C ILE A 142 -4.36 -4.22 6.56
N GLU A 143 -4.77 -4.58 7.76
CA GLU A 143 -4.28 -5.77 8.46
C GLU A 143 -5.37 -6.82 8.48
N VAL A 144 -5.11 -7.96 7.86
CA VAL A 144 -6.05 -9.08 7.81
C VAL A 144 -5.77 -10.04 8.96
N TYR A 145 -6.77 -10.36 9.76
CA TYR A 145 -6.67 -11.27 10.91
C TYR A 145 -7.23 -12.65 10.64
N LYS A 146 -8.29 -12.74 9.86
CA LYS A 146 -8.99 -13.99 9.58
C LYS A 146 -9.42 -14.06 8.13
N ILE A 147 -9.15 -15.18 7.47
CA ILE A 147 -9.44 -15.42 6.05
C ILE A 147 -10.23 -16.72 5.91
N PRO A 148 -11.34 -16.77 5.15
CA PRO A 148 -11.99 -18.03 4.81
C PRO A 148 -11.12 -18.83 3.84
N ILE A 149 -10.99 -20.15 4.12
CA ILE A 149 -10.36 -21.09 3.19
C ILE A 149 -11.44 -21.82 2.40
N ILE A 150 -12.44 -22.35 3.12
CA ILE A 150 -13.65 -22.96 2.56
C ILE A 150 -14.81 -22.53 3.44
N GLU A 151 -15.48 -21.44 3.06
CA GLU A 151 -16.53 -20.82 3.85
C GLU A 151 -17.71 -21.77 4.13
N LYS A 152 -18.14 -22.52 3.09
CA LYS A 152 -19.21 -23.51 3.17
C LYS A 152 -18.96 -24.61 4.21
N LEU A 153 -17.70 -24.86 4.57
CA LEU A 153 -17.29 -25.85 5.58
C LEU A 153 -16.88 -25.21 6.91
N GLY A 154 -16.99 -23.89 7.05
CA GLY A 154 -16.54 -23.17 8.24
C GLY A 154 -15.03 -23.25 8.49
N LEU A 155 -14.23 -23.52 7.45
CA LEU A 155 -12.79 -23.59 7.55
C LEU A 155 -12.17 -22.21 7.33
N TYR A 156 -11.55 -21.69 8.38
CA TYR A 156 -10.93 -20.38 8.40
C TYR A 156 -9.45 -20.47 8.77
N LEU A 157 -8.67 -19.54 8.23
CA LEU A 157 -7.28 -19.31 8.62
C LEU A 157 -7.18 -18.07 9.51
N ASN A 158 -6.72 -18.24 10.75
CA ASN A 158 -6.32 -17.13 11.58
C ASN A 158 -4.87 -16.77 11.22
N VAL A 159 -4.67 -15.57 10.68
CA VAL A 159 -3.35 -15.06 10.27
C VAL A 159 -2.75 -14.10 11.28
N GLU A 160 -3.50 -13.68 12.30
CA GLU A 160 -3.08 -12.72 13.34
C GLU A 160 -1.78 -13.16 14.04
N LYS A 161 -1.69 -14.45 14.37
CA LYS A 161 -0.54 -15.02 15.10
C LYS A 161 0.60 -15.51 14.19
N ARG A 162 0.45 -15.37 12.86
CA ARG A 162 1.51 -15.78 11.92
C ARG A 162 2.57 -14.70 11.81
N PRO A 163 3.87 -15.06 11.80
CA PRO A 163 4.93 -14.11 11.52
C PRO A 163 4.70 -13.44 10.16
N ALA A 164 4.91 -12.12 10.08
CA ALA A 164 4.78 -11.35 8.84
C ALA A 164 5.68 -11.89 7.71
N SER A 165 6.83 -12.45 8.07
CA SER A 165 7.79 -13.06 7.14
C SER A 165 7.37 -14.43 6.58
N GLN A 166 6.26 -15.01 7.04
CA GLN A 166 5.80 -16.33 6.58
C GLN A 166 4.57 -16.19 5.66
N PRO A 167 4.76 -16.19 4.34
CA PRO A 167 3.65 -16.22 3.39
C PRO A 167 2.83 -17.49 3.53
N LEU A 168 1.59 -17.45 3.07
CA LEU A 168 0.73 -18.64 3.03
C LEU A 168 1.39 -19.76 2.19
N PRO A 169 1.32 -21.03 2.63
CA PRO A 169 1.82 -22.14 1.84
C PRO A 169 1.01 -22.29 0.54
N ASN A 170 1.67 -22.75 -0.52
CA ASN A 170 1.08 -22.84 -1.85
C ASN A 170 -0.22 -23.66 -1.90
N TRP A 171 -0.33 -24.70 -1.05
CA TRP A 171 -1.54 -25.51 -1.00
C TRP A 171 -2.76 -24.73 -0.49
N MET A 172 -2.57 -23.80 0.46
CA MET A 172 -3.63 -22.90 0.94
C MET A 172 -4.06 -21.92 -0.14
N LEU A 173 -3.11 -21.30 -0.84
CA LEU A 173 -3.40 -20.41 -1.97
C LEU A 173 -4.17 -21.15 -3.08
N LYS A 174 -3.80 -22.42 -3.34
CA LYS A 174 -4.55 -23.28 -4.28
C LYS A 174 -5.95 -23.62 -3.79
N ALA A 175 -6.14 -23.81 -2.48
CA ALA A 175 -7.46 -24.11 -1.91
C ALA A 175 -8.44 -22.93 -2.01
N MET A 176 -7.95 -21.69 -2.06
CA MET A 176 -8.78 -20.49 -2.24
C MET A 176 -9.57 -20.47 -3.56
N LYS A 177 -9.16 -21.27 -4.57
CA LYS A 177 -9.94 -21.43 -5.80
C LYS A 177 -11.35 -21.98 -5.57
N PHE A 178 -11.56 -22.69 -4.45
CA PHE A 178 -12.88 -23.22 -4.06
C PHE A 178 -13.79 -22.18 -3.40
N SER A 179 -13.24 -21.00 -3.09
CA SER A 179 -13.99 -19.85 -2.56
C SER A 179 -14.33 -18.83 -3.66
N ARG A 180 -14.23 -19.21 -4.93
CA ARG A 180 -14.67 -18.33 -6.03
C ARG A 180 -16.16 -18.04 -5.88
N ILE A 181 -16.50 -16.77 -5.99
CA ILE A 181 -17.88 -16.33 -6.24
C ILE A 181 -18.18 -16.77 -7.66
N GLU A 182 -19.12 -17.67 -7.82
CA GLU A 182 -19.70 -17.99 -9.13
C GLU A 182 -20.68 -16.86 -9.45
N ASP A 183 -20.47 -16.16 -10.58
CA ASP A 183 -21.35 -15.13 -11.09
C ASP A 183 -22.72 -15.73 -11.49
#